data_f54a44df3b320ce24ad9bc9a3214327b
#
_entry.id   f54a44df3b320ce24ad9bc9a3214327b
#
_cell.length_a   1.000
_cell.length_b   1.000
_cell.length_c   1.000
_cell.angle_alpha   90.00
_cell.angle_beta   90.00
_cell.angle_gamma   90.00
#
_symmetry.space_group_name_H-M   'P 1'
#
loop_
_entity.id
_entity.type
_entity.pdbx_description
1 polymer ?
#
loop_
_entity_poly.entity_id
_entity_poly.type
_entity_poly.pdbx_seq_one_letter_code
_entity_poly.pdbx_strand_id
1 'polypeptide(L)'
;MLIDGEKEFQNEMKVIGRTHHRNLVRLLGYCHDGPKKLLVYEYMVNGSLADNLFDPQNPPRWDERIRIALEIARGILYLHEECETQIIHCDIKPQNILIDEYMSAKISDFGLAKLLKADQTNTNTGIRGTRGYVAPEWH
;
A
#
# COMPACT_ATOMS: atom_id res chain seq x y z
N MET A 1 23.53 1.55 6.18
CA MET A 1 23.41 0.09 6.07
C MET A 1 22.08 -0.26 5.41
N LEU A 2 22.15 -1.01 4.34
CA LEU A 2 20.99 -1.25 3.47
C LEU A 2 20.09 -2.41 3.93
N ILE A 3 20.25 -2.90 5.16
CA ILE A 3 19.52 -4.08 5.63
C ILE A 3 18.01 -3.86 5.64
N ASP A 4 17.56 -2.71 6.12
CA ASP A 4 16.12 -2.44 6.20
C ASP A 4 15.51 -2.22 4.81
N GLY A 5 16.19 -1.48 3.94
CA GLY A 5 15.75 -1.28 2.56
C GLY A 5 15.69 -2.58 1.77
N GLU A 6 16.64 -3.50 2.01
CA GLU A 6 16.61 -4.81 1.37
C GLU A 6 15.46 -5.67 1.87
N LYS A 7 15.21 -5.67 3.17
CA LYS A 7 14.08 -6.39 3.76
C LYS A 7 12.76 -5.86 3.22
N GLU A 8 12.61 -4.55 3.14
CA GLU A 8 11.40 -3.93 2.60
C GLU A 8 11.21 -4.28 1.12
N PHE A 9 12.29 -4.27 0.33
CA PHE A 9 12.24 -4.67 -1.06
C PHE A 9 11.76 -6.12 -1.21
N GLN A 10 12.38 -7.04 -0.47
CA GLN A 10 12.02 -8.46 -0.51
C GLN A 10 10.58 -8.68 -0.05
N ASN A 11 10.18 -7.98 1.00
CA ASN A 11 8.82 -8.07 1.52
C ASN A 11 7.81 -7.57 0.50
N GLU A 12 8.09 -6.45 -0.14
CA GLU A 12 7.22 -5.89 -1.17
C GLU A 12 7.06 -6.84 -2.35
N MET A 13 8.18 -7.41 -2.84
CA MET A 13 8.15 -8.40 -3.90
C MET A 13 7.29 -9.61 -3.54
N LYS A 14 7.44 -10.10 -2.32
CA LYS A 14 6.72 -11.26 -1.83
C LYS A 14 5.22 -11.01 -1.73
N VAL A 15 4.83 -9.83 -1.26
CA VAL A 15 3.42 -9.46 -1.09
C VAL A 15 2.78 -9.15 -2.44
N ILE A 16 3.37 -8.22 -3.19
CA ILE A 16 2.75 -7.71 -4.43
C ILE A 16 2.67 -8.79 -5.51
N GLY A 17 3.59 -9.75 -5.50
CA GLY A 17 3.57 -10.88 -6.44
C GLY A 17 2.40 -11.83 -6.22
N ARG A 18 1.71 -11.73 -5.09
CA ARG A 18 0.56 -12.57 -4.72
C ARG A 18 -0.77 -11.83 -4.84
N THR A 19 -0.75 -10.58 -5.26
CA THR A 19 -1.94 -9.73 -5.28
C THR A 19 -2.33 -9.36 -6.71
N HIS A 20 -3.63 -9.29 -6.94
CA HIS A 20 -4.20 -8.78 -8.19
C HIS A 20 -5.55 -8.17 -7.88
N HIS A 21 -5.63 -6.84 -7.85
CA HIS A 21 -6.87 -6.14 -7.56
C HIS A 21 -6.84 -4.74 -8.16
N ARG A 22 -8.00 -4.25 -8.60
CA ARG A 22 -8.12 -2.94 -9.24
C ARG A 22 -7.72 -1.76 -8.36
N ASN A 23 -7.79 -1.93 -7.03
CA ASN A 23 -7.42 -0.87 -6.08
C ASN A 23 -6.07 -1.12 -5.41
N LEU A 24 -5.23 -1.93 -6.02
CA LEU A 24 -3.83 -2.10 -5.66
C LEU A 24 -2.96 -1.76 -6.86
N VAL A 25 -1.82 -1.12 -6.61
CA VAL A 25 -0.87 -0.84 -7.69
C VAL A 25 -0.39 -2.14 -8.31
N ARG A 26 -0.16 -2.09 -9.62
CA ARG A 26 0.29 -3.24 -10.38
C ARG A 26 1.80 -3.19 -10.56
N LEU A 27 2.48 -4.24 -10.13
CA LEU A 27 3.91 -4.40 -10.38
C LEU A 27 4.10 -4.90 -11.81
N LEU A 28 4.86 -4.16 -12.60
CA LEU A 28 5.18 -4.52 -13.99
C LEU A 28 6.45 -5.35 -14.09
N GLY A 29 7.37 -5.14 -13.17
CA GLY A 29 8.62 -5.87 -13.19
C GLY A 29 9.57 -5.38 -12.10
N TYR A 30 10.77 -5.93 -12.13
CA TYR A 30 11.80 -5.53 -11.18
C TYR A 30 13.17 -5.62 -11.84
N CYS A 31 14.11 -4.90 -11.27
CA CYS A 31 15.52 -4.97 -11.67
C CYS A 31 16.36 -5.25 -10.45
N HIS A 32 17.24 -6.23 -10.57
CA HIS A 32 18.17 -6.61 -9.51
C HIS A 32 19.56 -6.70 -10.13
N ASP A 33 20.34 -5.63 -10.01
CA ASP A 33 21.70 -5.54 -10.56
C ASP A 33 22.67 -5.20 -9.42
N GLY A 34 23.28 -6.24 -8.87
CA GLY A 34 24.17 -6.10 -7.73
C GLY A 34 23.48 -5.46 -6.53
N PRO A 35 24.00 -4.32 -6.03
CA PRO A 35 23.38 -3.62 -4.91
C PRO A 35 22.13 -2.82 -5.30
N LYS A 36 21.86 -2.67 -6.60
CA LYS A 36 20.73 -1.90 -7.08
C LYS A 36 19.51 -2.80 -7.24
N LYS A 37 18.42 -2.41 -6.59
CA LYS A 37 17.14 -3.12 -6.64
C LYS A 37 16.04 -2.11 -6.91
N LEU A 38 15.30 -2.34 -7.99
CA LEU A 38 14.22 -1.45 -8.43
C LEU A 38 12.95 -2.24 -8.65
N LEU A 39 11.84 -1.69 -8.19
CA LEU A 39 10.51 -2.17 -8.51
C LEU A 39 9.90 -1.23 -9.55
N VAL A 40 9.29 -1.81 -10.57
CA VAL A 40 8.69 -1.04 -11.66
C VAL A 40 7.18 -1.25 -11.60
N TYR A 41 6.45 -0.16 -11.34
CA TYR A 41 5.00 -0.16 -11.24
C TYR A 41 4.37 0.54 -12.42
N GLU A 42 3.08 0.29 -12.63
CA GLU A 42 2.29 1.09 -13.55
C GLU A 42 2.35 2.58 -13.13
N TYR A 43 2.33 3.47 -14.10
CA TYR A 43 2.48 4.89 -13.83
C TYR A 43 1.16 5.50 -13.34
N MET A 44 1.22 6.20 -12.21
CA MET A 44 0.07 6.87 -11.61
C MET A 44 0.15 8.37 -11.91
N VAL A 45 -0.52 8.80 -12.96
CA VAL A 45 -0.38 10.16 -13.51
C VAL A 45 -0.76 11.26 -12.52
N ASN A 46 -1.71 10.99 -11.63
CA ASN A 46 -2.20 11.99 -10.69
C ASN A 46 -1.51 11.94 -9.31
N GLY A 47 -0.40 11.18 -9.21
CA GLY A 47 0.41 11.15 -7.99
C GLY A 47 -0.28 10.50 -6.81
N SER A 48 0.03 10.95 -5.61
CA SER A 48 -0.53 10.39 -4.38
C SER A 48 -1.82 11.09 -3.97
N LEU A 49 -2.58 10.42 -3.10
CA LEU A 49 -3.74 11.03 -2.46
C LEU A 49 -3.34 12.26 -1.64
N ALA A 50 -2.15 12.22 -1.01
CA ALA A 50 -1.65 13.37 -0.27
C ALA A 50 -1.49 14.60 -1.17
N ASP A 51 -0.95 14.40 -2.38
CA ASP A 51 -0.78 15.50 -3.35
C ASP A 51 -2.13 16.12 -3.73
N ASN A 52 -3.18 15.30 -3.83
CA ASN A 52 -4.52 15.76 -4.22
C ASN A 52 -5.30 16.34 -3.03
N LEU A 53 -5.26 15.68 -1.88
CA LEU A 53 -6.00 16.13 -0.69
C LEU A 53 -5.55 17.49 -0.17
N PHE A 54 -4.25 17.72 -0.21
CA PHE A 54 -3.64 18.91 0.36
C PHE A 54 -3.32 19.98 -0.69
N ASP A 55 -3.84 19.81 -1.91
CA ASP A 55 -3.74 20.83 -2.95
C ASP A 55 -4.61 22.03 -2.58
N PRO A 56 -4.01 23.22 -2.30
CA PRO A 56 -4.78 24.38 -1.89
C PRO A 56 -5.63 24.97 -3.01
N GLN A 57 -5.32 24.66 -4.27
CA GLN A 57 -6.00 25.25 -5.42
C GLN A 57 -7.15 24.37 -5.94
N ASN A 58 -7.02 23.05 -5.80
CA ASN A 58 -8.00 22.14 -6.34
C ASN A 58 -8.19 20.90 -5.47
N PRO A 59 -8.68 21.09 -4.23
CA PRO A 59 -8.94 19.93 -3.36
C PRO A 59 -10.09 19.09 -3.92
N PRO A 60 -10.09 17.78 -3.68
CA PRO A 60 -11.19 16.93 -4.14
C PRO A 60 -12.49 17.29 -3.43
N ARG A 61 -13.61 17.20 -4.17
CA ARG A 61 -14.94 17.43 -3.63
C ARG A 61 -15.32 16.27 -2.71
N TRP A 62 -16.37 16.49 -1.92
CA TRP A 62 -16.81 15.51 -0.93
C TRP A 62 -17.20 14.16 -1.57
N ASP A 63 -17.91 14.18 -2.69
CA ASP A 63 -18.29 12.96 -3.40
C ASP A 63 -17.07 12.18 -3.92
N GLU A 64 -16.04 12.88 -4.37
CA GLU A 64 -14.78 12.25 -4.78
C GLU A 64 -14.05 11.62 -3.59
N ARG A 65 -14.06 12.31 -2.44
CA ARG A 65 -13.45 11.78 -1.20
C ARG A 65 -14.14 10.48 -0.76
N ILE A 66 -15.47 10.44 -0.81
CA ILE A 66 -16.23 9.24 -0.46
C ILE A 66 -15.89 8.08 -1.41
N ARG A 67 -15.83 8.36 -2.71
CA ARG A 67 -15.49 7.34 -3.71
C ARG A 67 -14.09 6.78 -3.47
N ILE A 68 -13.12 7.65 -3.25
CA ILE A 68 -11.73 7.25 -2.95
C ILE A 68 -11.68 6.40 -1.68
N ALA A 69 -12.40 6.82 -0.63
CA ALA A 69 -12.45 6.06 0.63
C ALA A 69 -13.01 4.66 0.41
N LEU A 70 -14.07 4.52 -0.39
CA LEU A 70 -14.64 3.22 -0.72
C LEU A 70 -13.66 2.35 -1.52
N GLU A 71 -12.93 2.94 -2.44
CA GLU A 71 -11.94 2.20 -3.23
C GLU A 71 -10.79 1.70 -2.35
N ILE A 72 -10.33 2.53 -1.41
CA ILE A 72 -9.31 2.12 -0.44
C ILE A 72 -9.85 0.97 0.42
N ALA A 73 -11.08 1.10 0.91
CA ALA A 73 -11.71 0.05 1.72
C ALA A 73 -11.82 -1.27 0.97
N ARG A 74 -12.15 -1.24 -0.33
CA ARG A 74 -12.21 -2.44 -1.17
C ARG A 74 -10.84 -3.09 -1.32
N GLY A 75 -9.79 -2.28 -1.49
CA GLY A 75 -8.42 -2.79 -1.56
C GLY A 75 -8.01 -3.46 -0.25
N ILE A 76 -8.32 -2.85 0.87
CA ILE A 76 -8.04 -3.41 2.20
C ILE A 76 -8.84 -4.70 2.42
N LEU A 77 -10.10 -4.71 2.05
CA LEU A 77 -10.94 -5.90 2.14
C LEU A 77 -10.33 -7.07 1.35
N TYR A 78 -9.89 -6.79 0.13
CA TYR A 78 -9.21 -7.79 -0.67
C TYR A 78 -7.99 -8.37 0.05
N LEU A 79 -7.15 -7.52 0.62
CA LEU A 79 -5.95 -7.95 1.33
C LEU A 79 -6.27 -8.80 2.56
N HIS A 80 -7.31 -8.43 3.31
CA HIS A 80 -7.66 -9.10 4.57
C HIS A 80 -8.50 -10.35 4.38
N GLU A 81 -9.40 -10.37 3.40
CA GLU A 81 -10.45 -11.39 3.31
C GLU A 81 -10.41 -12.21 2.03
N GLU A 82 -9.94 -11.64 0.92
CA GLU A 82 -10.07 -12.26 -0.40
C GLU A 82 -8.78 -12.88 -0.91
N CYS A 83 -7.62 -12.43 -0.41
CA CYS A 83 -6.33 -13.05 -0.74
C CYS A 83 -6.22 -14.42 -0.11
N GLU A 84 -5.56 -15.33 -0.82
CA GLU A 84 -5.24 -16.67 -0.30
C GLU A 84 -4.48 -16.59 1.02
N THR A 85 -3.49 -15.71 1.10
CA THR A 85 -2.77 -15.41 2.34
C THR A 85 -3.23 -14.04 2.83
N GLN A 86 -3.65 -13.94 4.09
CA GLN A 86 -4.07 -12.66 4.66
C GLN A 86 -2.88 -11.70 4.71
N ILE A 87 -3.08 -10.50 4.19
CA ILE A 87 -2.04 -9.47 4.13
C ILE A 87 -2.50 -8.27 4.95
N ILE A 88 -1.67 -7.86 5.90
CA ILE A 88 -1.87 -6.62 6.66
C ILE A 88 -0.88 -5.60 6.12
N HIS A 89 -1.37 -4.52 5.55
CA HIS A 89 -0.53 -3.53 4.88
C HIS A 89 0.45 -2.85 5.84
N CYS A 90 -0.03 -2.45 6.99
CA CYS A 90 0.72 -1.81 8.09
C CYS A 90 1.13 -0.35 7.85
N ASP A 91 0.87 0.22 6.69
CA ASP A 91 1.30 1.61 6.42
C ASP A 91 0.31 2.36 5.52
N ILE A 92 -0.99 2.26 5.83
CA ILE A 92 -2.03 2.99 5.10
C ILE A 92 -1.97 4.46 5.51
N LYS A 93 -1.71 5.30 4.54
CA LYS A 93 -1.65 6.76 4.69
C LYS A 93 -1.81 7.42 3.32
N PRO A 94 -2.17 8.72 3.25
CA PRO A 94 -2.41 9.37 1.95
C PRO A 94 -1.22 9.34 1.00
N GLN A 95 0.01 9.32 1.51
CA GLN A 95 1.22 9.23 0.70
C GLN A 95 1.35 7.89 -0.02
N ASN A 96 0.76 6.84 0.53
CA ASN A 96 0.82 5.48 -0.01
C ASN A 96 -0.44 5.09 -0.79
N ILE A 97 -1.34 6.02 -1.04
CA ILE A 97 -2.47 5.83 -1.95
C ILE A 97 -2.17 6.62 -3.21
N LEU A 98 -2.12 5.93 -4.35
CA LEU A 98 -1.84 6.56 -5.64
C LEU A 98 -3.13 6.73 -6.43
N ILE A 99 -3.15 7.75 -7.28
CA ILE A 99 -4.33 8.12 -8.05
C ILE A 99 -4.00 7.99 -9.53
N ASP A 100 -4.78 7.22 -10.24
CA ASP A 100 -4.57 6.99 -11.67
C ASP A 100 -5.24 8.06 -12.54
N GLU A 101 -5.19 7.85 -13.84
CA GLU A 101 -5.76 8.79 -14.83
C GLU A 101 -7.28 8.93 -14.74
N TYR A 102 -7.96 7.95 -14.15
CA TYR A 102 -9.41 7.96 -13.97
C TYR A 102 -9.80 8.45 -12.57
N MET A 103 -8.87 9.01 -11.82
CA MET A 103 -9.06 9.41 -10.42
C MET A 103 -9.43 8.24 -9.51
N SER A 104 -9.00 7.03 -9.86
CA SER A 104 -9.19 5.84 -9.04
C SER A 104 -8.02 5.66 -8.08
N ALA A 105 -8.32 5.20 -6.87
CA ALA A 105 -7.32 5.00 -5.83
C ALA A 105 -6.72 3.60 -5.90
N LYS A 106 -5.40 3.54 -5.71
CA LYS A 106 -4.65 2.29 -5.67
C LYS A 106 -3.69 2.32 -4.49
N ILE A 107 -3.78 1.30 -3.65
CA ILE A 107 -2.90 1.17 -2.48
C ILE A 107 -1.51 0.76 -2.96
N SER A 108 -0.50 1.42 -2.43
CA SER A 108 0.90 1.16 -2.77
C SER A 108 1.76 0.98 -1.52
N ASP A 109 3.03 0.68 -1.70
CA ASP A 109 4.07 0.54 -0.68
C ASP A 109 3.76 -0.57 0.33
N PHE A 110 4.09 -1.78 -0.05
CA PHE A 110 3.90 -2.98 0.77
C PHE A 110 5.17 -3.37 1.54
N GLY A 111 6.13 -2.45 1.66
CA GLY A 111 7.40 -2.71 2.33
C GLY A 111 7.26 -3.14 3.78
N LEU A 112 6.26 -2.62 4.50
CA LEU A 112 6.00 -2.95 5.90
C LEU A 112 4.93 -4.02 6.08
N ALA A 113 4.34 -4.54 5.01
CA ALA A 113 3.23 -5.47 5.08
C ALA A 113 3.61 -6.78 5.77
N LYS A 114 2.60 -7.42 6.36
CA LYS A 114 2.73 -8.71 7.01
C LYS A 114 1.85 -9.74 6.34
N LEU A 115 2.40 -10.93 6.16
CA LEU A 115 1.63 -12.09 5.71
C LEU A 115 1.27 -12.92 6.93
N LEU A 116 -0.03 -13.15 7.13
CA LEU A 116 -0.51 -13.98 8.22
C LEU A 116 -0.89 -15.35 7.69
N LYS A 117 -0.48 -16.39 8.43
CA LYS A 117 -0.91 -17.76 8.15
C LYS A 117 -2.38 -17.91 8.50
N ALA A 118 -3.06 -18.87 7.89
CA ALA A 118 -4.50 -19.06 8.02
C ALA A 118 -4.97 -19.22 9.48
N ASP A 119 -4.13 -19.69 10.37
CA ASP A 119 -4.43 -19.91 11.78
C ASP A 119 -3.94 -18.79 12.72
N GLN A 120 -3.35 -17.74 12.16
CA GLN A 120 -2.86 -16.60 12.95
C GLN A 120 -3.91 -15.51 13.02
N THR A 121 -4.30 -15.15 14.24
CA THR A 121 -5.16 -14.01 14.50
C THR A 121 -4.38 -12.83 15.07
N ASN A 122 -3.20 -13.10 15.61
CA ASN A 122 -2.31 -12.10 16.22
C ASN A 122 -0.89 -12.27 15.72
N THR A 123 -0.14 -11.20 15.82
CA THR A 123 1.29 -11.19 15.50
C THR A 123 2.07 -10.58 16.66
N ASN A 124 3.18 -11.22 17.03
CA ASN A 124 4.05 -10.77 18.10
C ASN A 124 5.14 -9.80 17.63
N THR A 125 5.04 -9.30 16.40
CA THR A 125 6.03 -8.34 15.91
C THR A 125 5.76 -6.96 16.50
N GLY A 126 6.81 -6.14 16.58
CA GLY A 126 6.71 -4.77 17.07
C GLY A 126 5.80 -3.90 16.18
N ILE A 127 5.53 -2.70 16.67
CA ILE A 127 4.70 -1.72 16.00
C ILE A 127 5.33 -1.38 14.63
N ARG A 128 4.52 -1.44 13.58
CA ARG A 128 4.89 -1.03 12.24
C ARG A 128 3.96 0.08 11.77
N GLY A 129 4.49 1.01 10.99
CA GLY A 129 3.69 2.06 10.40
C GLY A 129 4.35 3.42 10.47
N THR A 130 3.61 4.43 10.09
CA THR A 130 4.05 5.81 10.07
C THR A 130 3.42 6.55 11.25
N ARG A 131 4.25 7.29 12.01
CA ARG A 131 3.78 8.07 13.15
C ARG A 131 2.62 8.98 12.72
N GLY A 132 1.55 8.95 13.52
CA GLY A 132 0.34 9.70 13.24
C GLY A 132 -0.73 8.92 12.50
N TYR A 133 -0.37 7.75 11.95
CA TYR A 133 -1.30 6.92 11.18
C TYR A 133 -1.47 5.51 11.76
N VAL A 134 -0.78 5.21 12.86
CA VAL A 134 -0.88 3.90 13.51
C VAL A 134 -2.11 3.88 14.40
N ALA A 135 -2.89 2.80 14.31
CA ALA A 135 -4.10 2.65 15.12
C ALA A 135 -3.74 2.62 16.61
N PRO A 136 -4.62 3.20 17.47
CA PRO A 136 -4.34 3.25 18.91
C PRO A 136 -4.10 1.89 19.56
N GLU A 137 -4.70 0.85 19.02
CA GLU A 137 -4.58 -0.53 19.53
C GLU A 137 -3.14 -1.07 19.46
N TRP A 138 -2.26 -0.44 18.70
CA TRP A 138 -0.86 -0.82 18.61
C TRP A 138 -0.01 -0.28 19.77
N HIS A 139 -0.55 0.64 20.56
CA HIS A 139 0.18 1.29 21.67
C HIS A 139 -0.08 0.67 23.03
#